data_540e6b90bff75237cf51f2e3402513e6
#
_entry.id   540e6b90bff75237cf51f2e3402513e6
#
_cell.length_a   1.000
_cell.length_b   1.000
_cell.length_c   1.000
_cell.angle_alpha   90.00
_cell.angle_beta   90.00
_cell.angle_gamma   90.00
#
_symmetry.space_group_name_H-M   'P 1'
#
loop_
_entity.id
_entity.type
_entity.pdbx_description
1 polymer ?
#
loop_
_entity_poly.entity_id
_entity_poly.type
_entity_poly.pdbx_seq_one_letter_code
_entity_poly.pdbx_strand_id
1 'polypeptide(L)'
;MLPWFEWSEKRYNIQDWKVPPNANNSALETGCEKLGVSWGKIRRNVTGCLNLGYCGTGCPVNAKQSTLVTTIPGALKEGATLISKARAETIEIKNGNITELKCKAMTPRGNAPGVQTIKIKARHYVLAAGSIGSPAIMLRSENKILNPYGLVGTRTFLHPVNISGAIMPFPVNGEYGAPQTSYSDHYIETRLDNQKSGFKLECPPLQPMLVATALEGHGKVHAEIMRQRPFLQVLVGLQRDGF
;
A
#
# COMPACT_ATOMS: atom_id res chain seq x y z
N MET A 1 -3.10 -22.66 -8.11
CA MET A 1 -2.92 -21.37 -7.36
C MET A 1 -2.55 -21.60 -5.90
N LEU A 2 -3.21 -22.54 -5.17
CA LEU A 2 -2.96 -22.77 -3.73
C LEU A 2 -1.48 -22.93 -3.35
N PRO A 3 -0.66 -23.78 -4.02
CA PRO A 3 0.77 -23.95 -3.67
C PRO A 3 1.58 -22.65 -3.75
N TRP A 4 1.19 -21.75 -4.65
CA TRP A 4 1.84 -20.44 -4.80
C TRP A 4 1.46 -19.45 -3.68
N PHE A 5 0.22 -19.52 -3.20
CA PHE A 5 -0.19 -18.76 -2.01
C PHE A 5 0.54 -19.25 -0.77
N GLU A 6 0.62 -20.55 -0.54
CA GLU A 6 1.34 -21.15 0.59
C GLU A 6 2.83 -20.80 0.55
N TRP A 7 3.45 -20.87 -0.63
CA TRP A 7 4.83 -20.45 -0.82
C TRP A 7 5.02 -18.97 -0.48
N SER A 8 4.14 -18.11 -0.95
CA SER A 8 4.18 -16.67 -0.69
C SER A 8 3.98 -16.36 0.80
N GLU A 9 3.00 -16.98 1.44
CA GLU A 9 2.75 -16.83 2.88
C GLU A 9 3.97 -17.20 3.71
N LYS A 10 4.59 -18.32 3.38
CA LYS A 10 5.84 -18.77 4.03
C LYS A 10 6.99 -17.81 3.75
N ARG A 11 7.14 -17.35 2.51
CA ARG A 11 8.22 -16.44 2.10
C ARG A 11 8.15 -15.10 2.81
N TYR A 12 6.95 -14.56 2.99
CA TYR A 12 6.71 -13.28 3.65
C TYR A 12 6.37 -13.42 5.13
N ASN A 13 6.46 -14.65 5.69
CA ASN A 13 6.13 -14.93 7.08
C ASN A 13 4.76 -14.38 7.48
N ILE A 14 3.73 -14.69 6.70
CA ILE A 14 2.36 -14.26 6.99
C ILE A 14 1.81 -15.14 8.11
N GLN A 15 1.44 -14.51 9.21
CA GLN A 15 0.96 -15.20 10.41
C GLN A 15 -0.17 -14.43 11.08
N ASP A 16 -0.89 -15.11 11.96
CA ASP A 16 -1.91 -14.48 12.78
C ASP A 16 -1.28 -13.44 13.71
N TRP A 17 -1.94 -12.30 13.84
CA TRP A 17 -1.49 -11.26 14.74
C TRP A 17 -1.76 -11.65 16.20
N LYS A 18 -0.68 -11.79 16.99
CA LYS A 18 -0.75 -12.28 18.37
C LYS A 18 -0.61 -11.17 19.42
N VAL A 19 -0.17 -9.99 19.01
CA VAL A 19 -0.03 -8.85 19.91
C VAL A 19 -1.41 -8.25 20.16
N PRO A 20 -1.76 -7.86 21.41
CA PRO A 20 -3.01 -7.17 21.68
C PRO A 20 -3.18 -5.94 20.77
N PRO A 21 -4.39 -5.64 20.28
CA PRO A 21 -4.64 -4.48 19.47
C PRO A 21 -4.37 -3.20 20.27
N ASN A 22 -3.97 -2.13 19.59
CA ASN A 22 -3.94 -0.81 20.23
C ASN A 22 -5.38 -0.32 20.50
N ALA A 23 -5.54 0.74 21.32
CA ALA A 23 -6.86 1.19 21.71
C ALA A 23 -7.74 1.63 20.50
N ASN A 24 -7.14 2.12 19.41
CA ASN A 24 -7.90 2.46 18.19
C ASN A 24 -8.53 1.22 17.55
N ASN A 25 -7.79 0.12 17.43
CA ASN A 25 -8.31 -1.15 16.92
C ASN A 25 -9.28 -1.81 17.90
N SER A 26 -9.01 -1.76 19.22
CA SER A 26 -9.93 -2.28 20.25
C SER A 26 -11.28 -1.55 20.24
N ALA A 27 -11.30 -0.27 19.92
CA ALA A 27 -12.55 0.48 19.78
C ALA A 27 -13.39 -0.04 18.60
N LEU A 28 -12.77 -0.39 17.47
CA LEU A 28 -13.46 -1.05 16.36
C LEU A 28 -14.01 -2.42 16.77
N GLU A 29 -13.21 -3.27 17.42
CA GLU A 29 -13.63 -4.60 17.89
C GLU A 29 -14.85 -4.47 18.80
N THR A 30 -14.75 -3.66 19.84
CA THR A 30 -15.84 -3.42 20.81
C THR A 30 -17.09 -2.84 20.15
N GLY A 31 -16.91 -1.92 19.19
CA GLY A 31 -18.01 -1.35 18.42
C GLY A 31 -18.75 -2.40 17.59
N CYS A 32 -18.00 -3.24 16.89
CA CYS A 32 -18.57 -4.35 16.11
C CYS A 32 -19.35 -5.34 17.01
N GLU A 33 -18.77 -5.74 18.13
CA GLU A 33 -19.43 -6.64 19.09
C GLU A 33 -20.75 -6.07 19.61
N LYS A 34 -20.77 -4.80 20.01
CA LYS A 34 -21.98 -4.14 20.50
C LYS A 34 -23.08 -4.00 19.45
N LEU A 35 -22.69 -3.86 18.18
CA LEU A 35 -23.61 -3.72 17.06
C LEU A 35 -24.02 -5.08 16.43
N GLY A 36 -23.45 -6.18 16.88
CA GLY A 36 -23.64 -7.49 16.24
C GLY A 36 -23.07 -7.58 14.84
N VAL A 37 -22.02 -6.80 14.53
CA VAL A 37 -21.33 -6.73 13.25
C VAL A 37 -20.12 -7.66 13.25
N SER A 38 -19.93 -8.45 12.21
CA SER A 38 -18.79 -9.35 12.11
C SER A 38 -17.46 -8.58 11.98
N TRP A 39 -16.45 -9.08 12.65
CA TRP A 39 -15.09 -8.54 12.59
C TRP A 39 -14.04 -9.65 12.70
N GLY A 40 -12.79 -9.33 12.39
CA GLY A 40 -11.68 -10.28 12.47
C GLY A 40 -10.33 -9.62 12.65
N LYS A 41 -9.32 -10.44 12.92
CA LYS A 41 -7.92 -9.99 13.00
C LYS A 41 -7.23 -10.17 11.65
N ILE A 42 -6.42 -9.18 11.28
CA ILE A 42 -5.65 -9.21 10.03
C ILE A 42 -4.41 -10.08 10.22
N ARG A 43 -4.21 -11.06 9.35
CA ARG A 43 -2.94 -11.80 9.24
C ARG A 43 -1.87 -10.86 8.67
N ARG A 44 -0.66 -10.92 9.22
CA ARG A 44 0.37 -9.93 8.91
C ARG A 44 1.71 -10.58 8.57
N ASN A 45 2.41 -9.97 7.61
CA ASN A 45 3.77 -10.31 7.22
C ASN A 45 4.79 -9.55 8.10
N VAL A 46 4.85 -9.89 9.38
CA VAL A 46 5.64 -9.16 10.37
C VAL A 46 6.44 -10.12 11.24
N THR A 47 7.72 -9.83 11.48
CA THR A 47 8.61 -10.57 12.37
C THR A 47 9.34 -9.61 13.30
N GLY A 48 9.34 -9.87 14.60
CA GLY A 48 10.06 -9.06 15.58
C GLY A 48 9.53 -7.63 15.71
N CYS A 49 8.20 -7.46 15.64
CA CYS A 49 7.57 -6.15 15.82
C CYS A 49 7.73 -5.66 17.26
N LEU A 50 8.29 -4.46 17.43
CA LEU A 50 8.41 -3.78 18.70
C LEU A 50 7.20 -2.89 19.04
N ASN A 51 6.13 -2.99 18.28
CA ASN A 51 4.87 -2.28 18.49
C ASN A 51 4.99 -0.73 18.51
N LEU A 52 5.93 -0.20 17.72
CA LEU A 52 6.28 1.23 17.74
C LEU A 52 5.28 2.15 17.01
N GLY A 53 4.33 1.60 16.25
CA GLY A 53 3.35 2.39 15.50
C GLY A 53 3.83 3.05 14.21
N TYR A 54 5.10 2.93 13.82
CA TYR A 54 5.68 3.59 12.64
C TYR A 54 5.43 2.91 11.29
N CYS A 55 4.43 2.01 11.20
CA CYS A 55 4.17 1.25 9.97
C CYS A 55 3.88 2.14 8.76
N GLY A 56 3.20 3.27 8.94
CA GLY A 56 2.85 4.21 7.87
C GLY A 56 3.98 5.14 7.43
N THR A 57 5.04 5.29 8.23
CA THR A 57 6.16 6.19 7.96
C THR A 57 7.49 5.48 7.75
N GLY A 58 7.48 4.15 7.81
CA GLY A 58 8.65 3.29 7.69
C GLY A 58 9.02 2.62 9.03
N CYS A 59 9.14 1.30 9.00
CA CYS A 59 9.48 0.53 10.20
C CYS A 59 10.98 0.64 10.51
N PRO A 60 11.40 1.26 11.62
CA PRO A 60 12.83 1.48 11.92
C PRO A 60 13.58 0.18 12.25
N VAL A 61 12.85 -0.90 12.56
CA VAL A 61 13.45 -2.23 12.90
C VAL A 61 13.24 -3.27 11.80
N ASN A 62 12.78 -2.87 10.61
CA ASN A 62 12.51 -3.77 9.48
C ASN A 62 11.62 -4.98 9.84
N ALA A 63 10.71 -4.84 10.81
CA ALA A 63 9.82 -5.92 11.22
C ALA A 63 8.88 -6.37 10.09
N LYS A 64 8.46 -5.44 9.21
CA LYS A 64 7.66 -5.76 8.03
C LYS A 64 8.47 -6.59 7.04
N GLN A 65 8.01 -7.80 6.74
CA GLN A 65 8.63 -8.72 5.79
C GLN A 65 8.27 -8.32 4.36
N SER A 66 8.75 -7.17 3.94
CA SER A 66 8.58 -6.65 2.58
C SER A 66 9.55 -7.30 1.59
N THR A 67 9.39 -7.03 0.30
CA THR A 67 10.33 -7.47 -0.75
C THR A 67 11.76 -7.02 -0.46
N LEU A 68 11.96 -5.87 0.21
CA LEU A 68 13.26 -5.34 0.59
C LEU A 68 14.05 -6.29 1.51
N VAL A 69 13.37 -6.98 2.42
CA VAL A 69 14.01 -7.85 3.41
C VAL A 69 13.83 -9.35 3.12
N THR A 70 13.07 -9.71 2.11
CA THR A 70 12.77 -11.09 1.74
C THR A 70 13.21 -11.47 0.32
N THR A 71 12.48 -11.05 -0.70
CA THR A 71 12.70 -11.51 -2.09
C THR A 71 13.91 -10.87 -2.73
N ILE A 72 14.18 -9.58 -2.52
CA ILE A 72 15.36 -8.91 -3.10
C ILE A 72 16.66 -9.52 -2.57
N PRO A 73 16.91 -9.63 -1.25
CA PRO A 73 18.11 -10.30 -0.75
C PRO A 73 18.22 -11.74 -1.22
N GLY A 74 17.10 -12.47 -1.30
CA GLY A 74 17.09 -13.84 -1.84
C GLY A 74 17.54 -13.88 -3.30
N ALA A 75 17.01 -13.03 -4.16
CA ALA A 75 17.38 -12.97 -5.56
C ALA A 75 18.86 -12.59 -5.75
N LEU A 76 19.37 -11.63 -4.99
CA LEU A 76 20.79 -11.23 -5.03
C LEU A 76 21.70 -12.39 -4.61
N LYS A 77 21.32 -13.18 -3.61
CA LYS A 77 22.06 -14.38 -3.19
C LYS A 77 22.13 -15.43 -4.30
N GLU A 78 21.09 -15.55 -5.13
CA GLU A 78 21.02 -16.43 -6.28
C GLU A 78 21.68 -15.83 -7.54
N GLY A 79 22.41 -14.73 -7.42
CA GLY A 79 23.19 -14.12 -8.51
C GLY A 79 22.43 -13.09 -9.36
N ALA A 80 21.25 -12.64 -8.94
CA ALA A 80 20.57 -11.56 -9.63
C ALA A 80 21.32 -10.22 -9.48
N THR A 81 21.25 -9.36 -10.51
CA THR A 81 21.80 -8.02 -10.46
C THR A 81 20.70 -7.00 -10.25
N LEU A 82 20.83 -6.17 -9.21
CA LEU A 82 19.94 -5.04 -8.95
C LEU A 82 20.57 -3.74 -9.47
N ILE A 83 19.93 -3.11 -10.43
CA ILE A 83 20.33 -1.80 -10.94
C ILE A 83 19.38 -0.75 -10.35
N SER A 84 19.85 -0.01 -9.36
CA SER A 84 19.10 1.09 -8.76
C SER A 84 19.36 2.41 -9.50
N LYS A 85 18.51 3.42 -9.26
CA LYS A 85 18.61 4.75 -9.89
C LYS A 85 18.67 4.70 -11.43
N ALA A 86 17.98 3.72 -12.01
CA ALA A 86 17.74 3.57 -13.43
C ALA A 86 16.23 3.55 -13.67
N ARG A 87 15.70 4.63 -14.24
CA ARG A 87 14.27 4.73 -14.56
C ARG A 87 14.00 4.13 -15.93
N ALA A 88 13.18 3.09 -15.99
CA ALA A 88 12.70 2.54 -17.26
C ALA A 88 11.84 3.58 -17.99
N GLU A 89 12.19 3.86 -19.23
CA GLU A 89 11.52 4.86 -20.06
C GLU A 89 10.67 4.22 -21.14
N THR A 90 11.30 3.47 -22.06
CA THR A 90 10.64 2.93 -23.24
C THR A 90 11.13 1.53 -23.57
N ILE A 91 10.25 0.76 -24.21
CA ILE A 91 10.51 -0.58 -24.73
C ILE A 91 10.64 -0.48 -26.25
N GLU A 92 11.73 -0.95 -26.79
CA GLU A 92 11.95 -1.05 -28.24
C GLU A 92 11.44 -2.40 -28.75
N ILE A 93 10.58 -2.35 -29.78
CA ILE A 93 10.03 -3.54 -30.42
C ILE A 93 10.39 -3.54 -31.91
N LYS A 94 10.97 -4.63 -32.41
CA LYS A 94 11.23 -4.87 -33.82
C LYS A 94 10.69 -6.24 -34.20
N ASN A 95 9.98 -6.31 -35.33
CA ASN A 95 9.40 -7.57 -35.84
C ASN A 95 8.61 -8.36 -34.78
N GLY A 96 7.81 -7.67 -33.94
CA GLY A 96 7.00 -8.28 -32.92
C GLY A 96 7.74 -8.70 -31.64
N ASN A 97 9.05 -8.53 -31.54
CA ASN A 97 9.87 -8.91 -30.41
C ASN A 97 10.46 -7.71 -29.70
N ILE A 98 10.50 -7.75 -28.37
CA ILE A 98 11.21 -6.75 -27.57
C ILE A 98 12.71 -6.94 -27.79
N THR A 99 13.38 -5.89 -28.21
CA THR A 99 14.82 -5.91 -28.52
C THR A 99 15.64 -5.19 -27.47
N GLU A 100 15.06 -4.21 -26.78
CA GLU A 100 15.80 -3.37 -25.83
C GLU A 100 14.82 -2.67 -24.88
N LEU A 101 15.23 -2.52 -23.63
CA LEU A 101 14.64 -1.60 -22.66
C LEU A 101 15.58 -0.39 -22.52
N LYS A 102 15.08 0.81 -22.78
CA LYS A 102 15.80 2.06 -22.52
C LYS A 102 15.47 2.61 -21.16
N CYS A 103 16.49 2.92 -20.39
CA CYS A 103 16.39 3.55 -19.08
C CYS A 103 17.16 4.86 -19.05
N LYS A 104 16.77 5.78 -18.19
CA LYS A 104 17.53 6.98 -17.82
C LYS A 104 18.22 6.74 -16.48
N ALA A 105 19.52 7.01 -16.42
CA ALA A 105 20.20 7.12 -15.15
C ALA A 105 19.60 8.29 -14.36
N MET A 106 19.34 8.09 -13.08
CA MET A 106 18.81 9.14 -12.21
C MET A 106 19.95 9.88 -11.51
N THR A 107 19.69 11.10 -11.10
CA THR A 107 20.60 11.86 -10.23
C THR A 107 20.93 11.06 -8.94
N PRO A 108 22.01 11.40 -8.23
CA PRO A 108 22.37 10.73 -6.97
C PRO A 108 21.24 10.72 -5.94
N ARG A 109 20.37 11.74 -5.92
CA ARG A 109 19.17 11.78 -5.07
C ARG A 109 18.00 10.94 -5.59
N GLY A 110 18.05 10.48 -6.84
CA GLY A 110 17.00 9.69 -7.49
C GLY A 110 15.72 10.47 -7.85
N ASN A 111 15.72 11.78 -7.71
CA ASN A 111 14.54 12.64 -7.91
C ASN A 111 14.40 13.25 -9.31
N ALA A 112 15.44 13.19 -10.14
CA ALA A 112 15.42 13.71 -11.49
C ALA A 112 16.21 12.80 -12.45
N PRO A 113 15.84 12.73 -13.73
CA PRO A 113 16.63 12.02 -14.72
C PRO A 113 17.95 12.76 -15.02
N GLY A 114 19.03 12.01 -15.12
CA GLY A 114 20.29 12.47 -15.64
C GLY A 114 20.34 12.42 -17.18
N VAL A 115 21.49 12.75 -17.73
CA VAL A 115 21.70 12.77 -19.19
C VAL A 115 21.97 11.40 -19.79
N GLN A 116 22.50 10.46 -19.00
CA GLN A 116 22.92 9.15 -19.47
C GLN A 116 21.71 8.23 -19.75
N THR A 117 21.79 7.53 -20.88
CA THR A 117 20.84 6.49 -21.26
C THR A 117 21.48 5.12 -21.05
N ILE A 118 20.77 4.23 -20.37
CA ILE A 118 21.15 2.84 -20.15
C ILE A 118 20.28 1.98 -21.05
N LYS A 119 20.90 1.08 -21.80
CA LYS A 119 20.23 0.13 -22.68
C LYS A 119 20.36 -1.26 -22.11
N ILE A 120 19.24 -1.95 -21.91
CA ILE A 120 19.20 -3.30 -21.34
C ILE A 120 18.66 -4.25 -22.41
N LYS A 121 19.41 -5.32 -22.67
CA LYS A 121 19.00 -6.42 -23.55
C LYS A 121 18.90 -7.70 -22.74
N ALA A 122 17.82 -8.45 -22.95
CA ALA A 122 17.55 -9.71 -22.26
C ALA A 122 16.80 -10.67 -23.20
N ARG A 123 16.76 -11.94 -22.83
CA ARG A 123 15.93 -12.94 -23.53
C ARG A 123 14.45 -12.80 -23.19
N HIS A 124 14.16 -12.42 -21.96
CA HIS A 124 12.80 -12.23 -21.44
C HIS A 124 12.71 -10.90 -20.71
N TYR A 125 11.58 -10.23 -20.83
CA TYR A 125 11.30 -8.97 -20.15
C TYR A 125 10.04 -9.13 -19.32
N VAL A 126 10.08 -8.68 -18.06
CA VAL A 126 8.93 -8.67 -17.18
C VAL A 126 8.62 -7.23 -16.77
N LEU A 127 7.45 -6.76 -17.12
CA LEU A 127 6.97 -5.43 -16.77
C LEU A 127 6.19 -5.51 -15.45
N ALA A 128 6.82 -5.09 -14.36
CA ALA A 128 6.29 -5.18 -13.00
C ALA A 128 6.38 -3.83 -12.25
N ALA A 129 6.15 -2.71 -12.95
CA ALA A 129 6.28 -1.37 -12.41
C ALA A 129 5.00 -0.82 -11.72
N GLY A 130 4.08 -1.69 -11.35
CA GLY A 130 2.82 -1.35 -10.70
C GLY A 130 1.77 -0.76 -11.65
N SER A 131 0.60 -0.43 -11.11
CA SER A 131 -0.59 0.01 -11.86
C SER A 131 -0.42 1.38 -12.56
N ILE A 132 0.52 2.18 -12.13
CA ILE A 132 0.85 3.48 -12.74
C ILE A 132 2.09 3.36 -13.63
N GLY A 133 3.17 2.76 -13.13
CA GLY A 133 4.45 2.70 -13.85
C GLY A 133 4.41 1.83 -15.09
N SER A 134 3.75 0.67 -15.04
CA SER A 134 3.66 -0.24 -16.19
C SER A 134 2.90 0.39 -17.37
N PRO A 135 1.68 0.92 -17.21
CA PRO A 135 1.00 1.65 -18.27
C PRO A 135 1.80 2.85 -18.78
N ALA A 136 2.45 3.60 -17.89
CA ALA A 136 3.25 4.75 -18.30
C ALA A 136 4.44 4.36 -19.21
N ILE A 137 5.11 3.24 -18.95
CA ILE A 137 6.17 2.72 -19.81
C ILE A 137 5.60 2.30 -21.18
N MET A 138 4.47 1.59 -21.18
CA MET A 138 3.82 1.14 -22.43
C MET A 138 3.39 2.34 -23.30
N LEU A 139 2.77 3.36 -22.70
CA LEU A 139 2.32 4.55 -23.41
C LEU A 139 3.49 5.36 -23.96
N ARG A 140 4.56 5.56 -23.17
CA ARG A 140 5.77 6.26 -23.64
C ARG A 140 6.50 5.52 -24.76
N SER A 141 6.32 4.22 -24.87
CA SER A 141 6.94 3.41 -25.94
C SER A 141 6.26 3.61 -27.30
N GLU A 142 5.07 4.25 -27.33
CA GLU A 142 4.32 4.65 -28.55
C GLU A 142 4.14 3.51 -29.57
N ASN A 143 4.11 2.27 -29.11
CA ASN A 143 4.05 1.10 -29.97
C ASN A 143 2.66 0.45 -29.91
N LYS A 144 2.00 0.33 -31.08
CA LYS A 144 0.67 -0.27 -31.20
C LYS A 144 0.59 -1.71 -30.69
N ILE A 145 1.67 -2.48 -30.73
CA ILE A 145 1.72 -3.84 -30.20
C ILE A 145 1.49 -3.85 -28.67
N LEU A 146 1.99 -2.85 -27.96
CA LEU A 146 1.82 -2.72 -26.52
C LEU A 146 0.44 -2.21 -26.14
N ASN A 147 -0.29 -1.59 -27.05
CA ASN A 147 -1.61 -1.02 -26.80
C ASN A 147 -2.53 -1.17 -28.02
N PRO A 148 -2.82 -2.44 -28.44
CA PRO A 148 -3.52 -2.69 -29.71
C PRO A 148 -4.96 -2.16 -29.70
N TYR A 149 -5.58 -2.06 -28.54
CA TYR A 149 -6.97 -1.62 -28.37
C TYR A 149 -7.10 -0.21 -27.79
N GLY A 150 -6.00 0.52 -27.59
CA GLY A 150 -6.04 1.86 -27.00
C GLY A 150 -6.47 1.90 -25.52
N LEU A 151 -6.47 0.76 -24.80
CA LEU A 151 -7.04 0.66 -23.45
C LEU A 151 -6.00 0.85 -22.34
N VAL A 152 -4.72 0.89 -22.65
CA VAL A 152 -3.67 1.04 -21.64
C VAL A 152 -3.80 2.41 -20.96
N GLY A 153 -3.95 2.39 -19.63
CA GLY A 153 -4.10 3.60 -18.81
C GLY A 153 -5.48 4.27 -18.83
N THR A 154 -6.47 3.73 -19.59
CA THR A 154 -7.79 4.36 -19.70
C THR A 154 -8.71 4.04 -18.52
N ARG A 155 -8.47 2.96 -17.80
CA ARG A 155 -9.30 2.49 -16.68
C ARG A 155 -8.43 2.32 -15.44
N THR A 156 -8.06 3.45 -14.85
CA THR A 156 -7.34 3.47 -13.58
C THR A 156 -8.36 3.69 -12.47
N PHE A 157 -8.55 2.67 -11.64
CA PHE A 157 -9.41 2.74 -10.48
C PHE A 157 -8.56 3.01 -9.24
N LEU A 158 -9.02 3.93 -8.43
CA LEU A 158 -8.43 4.21 -7.12
C LEU A 158 -9.24 3.48 -6.05
N HIS A 159 -8.68 3.40 -4.88
CA HIS A 159 -9.34 2.82 -3.72
C HIS A 159 -9.96 3.96 -2.90
N PRO A 160 -11.24 4.32 -3.13
CA PRO A 160 -11.87 5.43 -2.42
C PRO A 160 -11.87 5.13 -0.92
N VAL A 161 -11.44 6.09 -0.13
CA VAL A 161 -11.37 5.96 1.31
C VAL A 161 -12.20 7.04 1.97
N ASN A 162 -13.19 6.64 2.75
CA ASN A 162 -13.90 7.54 3.64
C ASN A 162 -13.26 7.46 5.03
N ILE A 163 -12.95 8.60 5.62
CA ILE A 163 -12.35 8.70 6.95
C ILE A 163 -13.42 9.26 7.91
N SER A 164 -13.65 8.54 8.98
CA SER A 164 -14.54 8.95 10.07
C SER A 164 -13.78 8.95 11.39
N GLY A 165 -13.96 9.98 12.21
CA GLY A 165 -13.31 10.10 13.51
C GLY A 165 -14.26 10.54 14.60
N ALA A 166 -13.91 10.19 15.83
CA ALA A 166 -14.62 10.60 17.04
C ALA A 166 -13.62 10.95 18.15
N ILE A 167 -13.96 11.94 18.95
CA ILE A 167 -13.24 12.22 20.20
C ILE A 167 -13.87 11.36 21.29
N MET A 168 -13.07 10.44 21.81
CA MET A 168 -13.49 9.49 22.84
C MET A 168 -13.35 10.10 24.24
N PRO A 169 -14.15 9.67 25.23
CA PRO A 169 -14.05 10.13 26.62
C PRO A 169 -12.84 9.55 27.38
N PHE A 170 -12.00 8.76 26.70
CA PHE A 170 -10.80 8.13 27.23
C PHE A 170 -9.64 8.22 26.22
N PRO A 171 -8.39 8.14 26.67
CA PRO A 171 -7.24 8.18 25.77
C PRO A 171 -7.22 6.96 24.82
N VAL A 172 -7.10 7.22 23.51
CA VAL A 172 -6.94 6.23 22.45
C VAL A 172 -5.46 6.05 22.08
N ASN A 173 -4.70 7.15 22.07
CA ASN A 173 -3.27 7.18 21.73
C ASN A 173 -2.95 6.32 20.49
N GLY A 174 -3.69 6.52 19.40
CA GLY A 174 -3.66 5.68 18.20
C GLY A 174 -2.35 5.73 17.41
N GLU A 175 -1.39 6.53 17.85
CA GLU A 175 -0.01 6.56 17.35
C GLU A 175 0.85 5.41 17.89
N TYR A 176 0.48 4.80 19.00
CA TYR A 176 1.16 3.65 19.57
C TYR A 176 0.56 2.35 19.08
N GLY A 177 1.41 1.34 18.98
CA GLY A 177 1.01 0.01 18.56
C GLY A 177 0.85 -0.14 17.04
N ALA A 178 0.68 -1.37 16.58
CA ALA A 178 0.49 -1.65 15.17
C ALA A 178 -0.91 -1.19 14.73
N PRO A 179 -1.01 -0.36 13.68
CA PRO A 179 -2.30 -0.02 13.07
C PRO A 179 -2.83 -1.18 12.24
N GLN A 180 -4.10 -1.12 11.84
CA GLN A 180 -4.74 -2.08 10.92
C GLN A 180 -4.50 -3.54 11.36
N THR A 181 -4.80 -3.85 12.62
CA THR A 181 -4.73 -5.21 13.16
C THR A 181 -6.09 -5.89 13.22
N SER A 182 -7.15 -5.10 13.14
CA SER A 182 -8.54 -5.54 13.16
C SER A 182 -9.31 -4.93 11.99
N TYR A 183 -10.30 -5.65 11.50
CA TYR A 183 -11.13 -5.23 10.37
C TYR A 183 -12.57 -5.70 10.53
N SER A 184 -13.48 -5.08 9.76
CA SER A 184 -14.82 -5.62 9.52
C SER A 184 -15.10 -5.64 8.03
N ASP A 185 -15.47 -6.81 7.51
CA ASP A 185 -15.93 -7.05 6.15
C ASP A 185 -17.48 -7.21 6.10
N HIS A 186 -18.18 -6.89 7.16
CA HIS A 186 -19.62 -7.05 7.25
C HIS A 186 -20.38 -6.37 6.11
N TYR A 187 -19.85 -5.23 5.64
CA TYR A 187 -20.47 -4.43 4.58
C TYR A 187 -19.73 -4.53 3.24
N ILE A 188 -18.89 -5.55 3.04
CA ILE A 188 -18.02 -5.63 1.85
C ILE A 188 -18.77 -5.92 0.56
N GLU A 189 -19.95 -6.50 0.64
CA GLU A 189 -20.70 -6.86 -0.54
C GLU A 189 -21.28 -5.64 -1.26
N THR A 190 -20.93 -5.54 -2.53
CA THR A 190 -21.49 -4.55 -3.44
C THR A 190 -22.80 -5.05 -4.00
N ARG A 191 -23.84 -4.23 -3.89
CA ARG A 191 -25.17 -4.48 -4.43
C ARG A 191 -25.44 -3.56 -5.61
N LEU A 192 -25.28 -4.07 -6.82
CA LEU A 192 -25.48 -3.31 -8.06
C LEU A 192 -26.94 -2.96 -8.30
N ASP A 193 -27.87 -3.79 -7.81
CA ASP A 193 -29.32 -3.60 -7.91
C ASP A 193 -29.80 -2.32 -7.24
N ASN A 194 -29.12 -1.87 -6.16
CA ASN A 194 -29.46 -0.65 -5.43
C ASN A 194 -28.32 0.38 -5.42
N GLN A 195 -27.33 0.24 -6.31
CA GLN A 195 -26.19 1.14 -6.46
C GLN A 195 -25.36 1.33 -5.17
N LYS A 196 -25.32 0.34 -4.28
CA LYS A 196 -24.53 0.36 -3.06
C LYS A 196 -23.16 -0.26 -3.30
N SER A 197 -22.12 0.55 -3.10
CA SER A 197 -20.76 0.06 -3.05
C SER A 197 -20.47 -0.55 -1.68
N GLY A 198 -19.89 -1.75 -1.68
CA GLY A 198 -19.40 -2.38 -0.45
C GLY A 198 -18.14 -1.68 0.07
N PHE A 199 -17.91 -1.80 1.38
CA PHE A 199 -16.72 -1.26 2.03
C PHE A 199 -16.21 -2.16 3.16
N LYS A 200 -14.93 -2.03 3.43
CA LYS A 200 -14.22 -2.66 4.54
C LYS A 200 -13.85 -1.60 5.57
N LEU A 201 -14.02 -1.89 6.85
CA LEU A 201 -13.59 -1.01 7.94
C LEU A 201 -12.24 -1.46 8.51
N GLU A 202 -11.35 -0.51 8.71
CA GLU A 202 -10.06 -0.69 9.37
C GLU A 202 -9.68 0.56 10.18
N CYS A 203 -8.65 0.43 11.05
CA CYS A 203 -8.12 1.53 11.84
C CYS A 203 -6.78 2.01 11.29
N PRO A 204 -6.66 3.23 10.76
CA PRO A 204 -5.44 3.73 10.16
C PRO A 204 -4.35 4.04 11.20
N PRO A 205 -3.08 4.22 10.78
CA PRO A 205 -2.05 4.77 11.65
C PRO A 205 -2.35 6.23 11.99
N LEU A 206 -2.23 6.60 13.27
CA LEU A 206 -2.51 7.94 13.77
C LEU A 206 -1.24 8.66 14.24
N GLN A 207 -0.15 8.55 13.48
CA GLN A 207 1.05 9.31 13.76
C GLN A 207 0.76 10.82 13.75
N PRO A 208 1.28 11.60 14.72
CA PRO A 208 0.94 13.03 14.85
C PRO A 208 1.09 13.82 13.57
N MET A 209 2.14 13.55 12.80
CA MET A 209 2.39 14.22 11.52
C MET A 209 1.31 13.87 10.47
N LEU A 210 0.90 12.60 10.38
CA LEU A 210 -0.16 12.19 9.45
C LEU A 210 -1.50 12.82 9.83
N VAL A 211 -1.83 12.82 11.12
CA VAL A 211 -3.05 13.46 11.63
C VAL A 211 -3.03 14.96 11.34
N ALA A 212 -1.91 15.64 11.59
CA ALA A 212 -1.76 17.07 11.33
C ALA A 212 -1.94 17.45 9.86
N THR A 213 -1.53 16.58 8.93
CA THR A 213 -1.71 16.83 7.49
C THR A 213 -3.11 16.49 6.98
N ALA A 214 -3.84 15.62 7.68
CA ALA A 214 -5.19 15.20 7.30
C ALA A 214 -6.30 16.10 7.88
N LEU A 215 -6.05 16.75 9.01
CA LEU A 215 -7.00 17.66 9.65
C LEU A 215 -7.02 19.02 8.95
N GLU A 216 -8.21 19.52 8.71
CA GLU A 216 -8.42 20.85 8.15
C GLU A 216 -8.06 21.96 9.15
N GLY A 217 -7.82 23.17 8.61
CA GLY A 217 -7.53 24.34 9.38
C GLY A 217 -6.04 24.64 9.54
N HIS A 218 -5.75 25.78 10.17
CA HIS A 218 -4.39 26.27 10.43
C HIS A 218 -4.33 27.13 11.70
N GLY A 219 -3.11 27.37 12.17
CA GLY A 219 -2.87 28.24 13.32
C GLY A 219 -3.49 27.71 14.61
N LYS A 220 -4.15 28.59 15.36
CA LYS A 220 -4.70 28.27 16.69
C LYS A 220 -5.77 27.18 16.64
N VAL A 221 -6.68 27.23 15.66
CA VAL A 221 -7.77 26.25 15.53
C VAL A 221 -7.20 24.85 15.30
N HIS A 222 -6.27 24.72 14.37
CA HIS A 222 -5.60 23.44 14.11
C HIS A 222 -4.84 22.92 15.34
N ALA A 223 -4.14 23.80 16.07
CA ALA A 223 -3.44 23.43 17.30
C ALA A 223 -4.40 22.94 18.41
N GLU A 224 -5.57 23.52 18.51
CA GLU A 224 -6.60 23.08 19.49
C GLU A 224 -7.15 21.70 19.14
N ILE A 225 -7.42 21.41 17.85
CA ILE A 225 -7.83 20.08 17.41
C ILE A 225 -6.71 19.06 17.67
N MET A 226 -5.47 19.42 17.35
CA MET A 226 -4.32 18.53 17.58
C MET A 226 -4.08 18.21 19.07
N ARG A 227 -4.45 19.09 20.00
CA ARG A 227 -4.41 18.77 21.45
C ARG A 227 -5.36 17.65 21.84
N GLN A 228 -6.46 17.45 21.08
CA GLN A 228 -7.42 16.37 21.33
C GLN A 228 -6.99 15.04 20.68
N ARG A 229 -5.91 15.03 19.88
CA ARG A 229 -5.39 13.84 19.20
C ARG A 229 -5.26 12.60 20.09
N PRO A 230 -4.82 12.68 21.35
CA PRO A 230 -4.75 11.49 22.21
C PRO A 230 -6.08 10.78 22.41
N PHE A 231 -7.19 11.48 22.25
CA PHE A 231 -8.56 10.96 22.38
C PHE A 231 -9.20 10.62 21.04
N LEU A 232 -8.51 10.85 19.93
CA LEU A 232 -9.04 10.64 18.59
C LEU A 232 -9.05 9.15 18.24
N GLN A 233 -10.23 8.62 18.00
CA GLN A 233 -10.48 7.33 17.38
C GLN A 233 -10.79 7.57 15.90
N VAL A 234 -10.19 6.79 14.98
CA VAL A 234 -10.40 6.93 13.54
C VAL A 234 -10.68 5.59 12.90
N LEU A 235 -11.66 5.58 12.02
CA LEU A 235 -11.97 4.48 11.11
C LEU A 235 -11.76 4.92 9.67
N VAL A 236 -11.29 4.02 8.84
CA VAL A 236 -11.29 4.16 7.39
C VAL A 236 -12.26 3.16 6.79
N GLY A 237 -13.16 3.64 5.94
CA GLY A 237 -14.01 2.82 5.09
C GLY A 237 -13.38 2.70 3.72
N LEU A 238 -12.81 1.55 3.42
CA LEU A 238 -12.18 1.25 2.14
C LEU A 238 -13.25 0.76 1.17
N GLN A 239 -13.64 1.61 0.24
CA GLN A 239 -14.74 1.33 -0.69
C GLN A 239 -14.25 0.62 -1.94
N ARG A 240 -15.13 -0.19 -2.53
CA ARG A 240 -14.91 -0.77 -3.84
C ARG A 240 -15.28 0.25 -4.93
N ASP A 241 -14.44 0.38 -5.94
CA ASP A 241 -14.67 1.20 -7.14
C ASP A 241 -14.60 0.34 -8.41
N GLY A 242 -14.77 0.95 -9.58
CA GLY A 242 -14.57 0.28 -10.86
C GLY A 242 -15.77 -0.53 -11.35
N PHE A 243 -16.96 0.03 -11.28
CA PHE A 243 -18.18 -0.54 -11.86
C PHE A 243 -18.28 -0.24 -13.36
#